data_a164e95e70a3a9d9dbc378f8629df9f9
#
_entry.id   a164e95e70a3a9d9dbc378f8629df9f9
#
_cell.length_a   1.000
_cell.length_b   1.000
_cell.length_c   1.000
_cell.angle_alpha   90.00
_cell.angle_beta   90.00
_cell.angle_gamma   90.00
#
_symmetry.space_group_name_H-M   'P 1'
#
loop_
_entity.id
_entity.type
_entity.pdbx_description
1 polymer ?
#
loop_
_entity_poly.entity_id
_entity_poly.type
_entity_poly.pdbx_seq_one_letter_code
_entity_poly.pdbx_strand_id
1 'polypeptide(L)'
;MNFVKSAILSVAVLSAANSFADDNVLRVATEPSFAPFEFMDQKTSELVGFDVDIINAVAEVEGYKTNISSMPFDGQIPAVVTNQIDVAISGFTITDERKKIVNFSEPYYDAGLGALVRIEKKDEIKKLADLKGRSICAQIGTSGAMFAQKIEGANVTQFNTASEAFMELNKGSC
;
A
#
# COMPACT_ATOMS: atom_id res chain seq x y z
N MET A 1 -67.89 -33.66 29.91
CA MET A 1 -67.18 -32.37 30.21
C MET A 1 -65.85 -32.49 29.54
N ASN A 2 -65.83 -32.14 28.24
CA ASN A 2 -64.62 -32.36 27.35
C ASN A 2 -63.86 -31.07 27.18
N PHE A 3 -62.64 -30.99 27.68
CA PHE A 3 -61.71 -29.88 27.44
C PHE A 3 -60.92 -30.15 26.15
N VAL A 4 -61.24 -29.41 25.11
CA VAL A 4 -60.42 -29.36 23.88
C VAL A 4 -59.26 -28.42 24.16
N LYS A 5 -58.01 -28.98 24.15
CA LYS A 5 -56.78 -28.17 24.23
C LYS A 5 -56.38 -27.81 22.79
N SER A 6 -56.57 -26.52 22.45
CA SER A 6 -56.02 -25.95 21.20
C SER A 6 -54.53 -25.73 21.37
N ALA A 7 -53.72 -26.42 20.61
CA ALA A 7 -52.29 -26.16 20.45
C ALA A 7 -52.11 -25.13 19.35
N ILE A 8 -51.64 -23.93 19.70
CA ILE A 8 -51.26 -22.90 18.75
C ILE A 8 -49.82 -23.20 18.32
N LEU A 9 -49.67 -23.62 17.08
CA LEU A 9 -48.36 -23.87 16.45
C LEU A 9 -47.83 -22.52 15.91
N SER A 10 -46.92 -21.87 16.66
CA SER A 10 -46.26 -20.63 16.20
C SER A 10 -45.15 -21.01 15.21
N VAL A 11 -45.40 -20.76 13.93
CA VAL A 11 -44.36 -20.87 12.89
C VAL A 11 -43.50 -19.63 12.96
N ALA A 12 -42.31 -19.72 13.54
CA ALA A 12 -41.29 -18.70 13.45
C ALA A 12 -40.66 -18.73 12.06
N VAL A 13 -41.05 -17.78 11.19
CA VAL A 13 -40.36 -17.56 9.92
C VAL A 13 -39.02 -16.88 10.22
N LEU A 14 -37.94 -17.65 10.25
CA LEU A 14 -36.58 -17.07 10.21
C LEU A 14 -36.39 -16.44 8.82
N SER A 15 -36.55 -15.13 8.76
CA SER A 15 -36.09 -14.34 7.62
C SER A 15 -34.56 -14.38 7.69
N ALA A 16 -33.93 -15.31 6.95
CA ALA A 16 -32.51 -15.22 6.64
C ALA A 16 -32.33 -13.94 5.79
N ALA A 17 -31.86 -12.88 6.43
CA ALA A 17 -31.34 -11.74 5.73
C ALA A 17 -30.10 -12.24 4.95
N ASN A 18 -30.30 -12.54 3.67
CA ASN A 18 -29.19 -12.68 2.76
C ASN A 18 -28.50 -11.30 2.72
N SER A 19 -27.45 -11.14 3.49
CA SER A 19 -26.48 -10.09 3.22
C SER A 19 -25.87 -10.43 1.86
N PHE A 20 -26.43 -9.84 0.81
CA PHE A 20 -25.70 -9.77 -0.46
C PHE A 20 -24.46 -8.94 -0.16
N ALA A 21 -23.32 -9.58 0.09
CA ALA A 21 -22.04 -8.96 -0.12
C ALA A 21 -22.10 -8.40 -1.55
N ASP A 22 -21.82 -7.13 -1.74
CA ASP A 22 -21.70 -6.53 -3.07
C ASP A 22 -20.47 -7.19 -3.70
N ASP A 23 -20.69 -8.31 -4.46
CA ASP A 23 -19.61 -9.12 -5.04
C ASP A 23 -18.71 -8.35 -6.00
N ASN A 24 -19.08 -7.10 -6.29
CA ASN A 24 -18.37 -6.21 -7.22
C ASN A 24 -17.58 -5.10 -6.51
N VAL A 25 -17.07 -5.31 -5.31
CA VAL A 25 -16.22 -4.33 -4.61
C VAL A 25 -14.81 -4.89 -4.46
N LEU A 26 -13.83 -4.22 -5.07
CA LEU A 26 -12.41 -4.47 -4.85
C LEU A 26 -11.95 -3.83 -3.54
N ARG A 27 -11.41 -4.63 -2.64
CA ARG A 27 -10.73 -4.16 -1.42
C ARG A 27 -9.30 -3.79 -1.81
N VAL A 28 -9.00 -2.51 -1.79
CA VAL A 28 -7.72 -1.96 -2.25
C VAL A 28 -6.97 -1.37 -1.06
N ALA A 29 -5.66 -1.57 -1.00
CA ALA A 29 -4.81 -0.87 -0.05
C ALA A 29 -3.76 -0.03 -0.77
N THR A 30 -3.44 1.11 -0.15
CA THR A 30 -2.37 2.02 -0.54
C THR A 30 -1.74 2.67 0.69
N GLU A 31 -0.51 3.18 0.59
CA GLU A 31 0.16 3.95 1.65
C GLU A 31 0.22 5.43 1.25
N PRO A 32 -0.65 6.31 1.82
CA PRO A 32 -0.92 7.65 1.28
C PRO A 32 0.11 8.70 1.68
N SER A 33 1.40 8.41 1.52
CA SER A 33 2.48 9.37 1.79
C SER A 33 3.44 9.58 0.61
N PHE A 34 3.07 9.13 -0.60
CA PHE A 34 3.98 9.11 -1.75
C PHE A 34 3.44 9.91 -2.95
N ALA A 35 3.30 11.24 -2.78
CA ALA A 35 2.89 12.13 -3.87
C ALA A 35 3.90 12.09 -5.03
N PRO A 36 3.43 12.12 -6.30
CA PRO A 36 2.06 12.32 -6.78
C PRO A 36 1.27 11.02 -6.99
N PHE A 37 1.79 9.86 -6.56
CA PHE A 37 1.16 8.56 -6.82
C PHE A 37 -0.03 8.32 -5.90
N GLU A 38 0.17 8.41 -4.58
CA GLU A 38 -0.87 8.26 -3.58
C GLU A 38 -0.60 9.17 -2.37
N PHE A 39 -1.55 10.04 -2.06
CA PHE A 39 -1.42 10.99 -0.94
C PHE A 39 -2.78 11.52 -0.48
N MET A 40 -2.81 12.06 0.74
CA MET A 40 -3.97 12.78 1.25
C MET A 40 -3.92 14.22 0.77
N ASP A 41 -4.94 14.67 0.04
CA ASP A 41 -5.10 16.08 -0.29
C ASP A 41 -5.33 16.90 0.99
N GLN A 42 -4.51 17.92 1.20
CA GLN A 42 -4.54 18.69 2.45
C GLN A 42 -5.78 19.57 2.61
N LYS A 43 -6.49 19.87 1.52
CA LYS A 43 -7.68 20.73 1.54
C LYS A 43 -8.96 19.93 1.70
N THR A 44 -9.06 18.80 0.99
CA THR A 44 -10.28 17.97 0.97
C THR A 44 -10.20 16.80 1.94
N SER A 45 -9.00 16.44 2.41
CA SER A 45 -8.72 15.21 3.16
C SER A 45 -9.13 13.93 2.42
N GLU A 46 -9.18 14.00 1.11
CA GLU A 46 -9.43 12.85 0.24
C GLU A 46 -8.11 12.17 -0.15
N LEU A 47 -8.18 10.87 -0.34
CA LEU A 47 -7.10 10.08 -0.89
C LEU A 47 -7.10 10.26 -2.41
N VAL A 48 -6.01 10.79 -2.94
CA VAL A 48 -5.87 11.15 -4.36
C VAL A 48 -4.49 10.75 -4.89
N GLY A 49 -4.34 10.78 -6.21
CA GLY A 49 -3.06 10.57 -6.87
C GLY A 49 -3.17 9.61 -8.05
N PHE A 50 -2.07 9.47 -8.76
CA PHE A 50 -2.01 8.69 -10.00
C PHE A 50 -2.41 7.23 -9.80
N ASP A 51 -1.96 6.59 -8.72
CA ASP A 51 -2.31 5.21 -8.39
C ASP A 51 -3.79 5.07 -8.07
N VAL A 52 -4.37 6.05 -7.37
CA VAL A 52 -5.80 6.10 -7.05
C VAL A 52 -6.65 6.23 -8.33
N ASP A 53 -6.22 7.08 -9.26
CA ASP A 53 -6.90 7.26 -10.54
C ASP A 53 -6.82 5.99 -11.40
N ILE A 54 -5.67 5.33 -11.44
CA ILE A 54 -5.46 4.07 -12.18
C ILE A 54 -6.39 2.97 -11.65
N ILE A 55 -6.41 2.73 -10.33
CA ILE A 55 -7.23 1.62 -9.79
C ILE A 55 -8.72 1.89 -9.94
N ASN A 56 -9.16 3.14 -9.81
CA ASN A 56 -10.56 3.50 -10.05
C ASN A 56 -10.96 3.31 -11.52
N ALA A 57 -10.09 3.71 -12.46
CA ALA A 57 -10.34 3.52 -13.88
C ALA A 57 -10.40 2.03 -14.27
N VAL A 58 -9.49 1.21 -13.74
CA VAL A 58 -9.49 -0.24 -13.95
C VAL A 58 -10.76 -0.87 -13.37
N ALA A 59 -11.15 -0.51 -12.16
CA ALA A 59 -12.37 -1.01 -11.53
C ALA A 59 -13.62 -0.63 -12.33
N GLU A 60 -13.72 0.62 -12.81
CA GLU A 60 -14.84 1.08 -13.63
C GLU A 60 -14.98 0.27 -14.92
N VAL A 61 -13.87 0.02 -15.63
CA VAL A 61 -13.86 -0.75 -16.88
C VAL A 61 -14.31 -2.20 -16.65
N GLU A 62 -13.88 -2.80 -15.54
CA GLU A 62 -14.17 -4.19 -15.17
C GLU A 62 -15.50 -4.35 -14.40
N GLY A 63 -16.25 -3.28 -14.18
CA GLY A 63 -17.56 -3.30 -13.52
C GLY A 63 -17.49 -3.46 -12.01
N TYR A 64 -16.37 -3.09 -11.40
CA TYR A 64 -16.18 -3.07 -9.95
C TYR A 64 -16.28 -1.65 -9.38
N LYS A 65 -16.56 -1.58 -8.09
CA LYS A 65 -16.32 -0.41 -7.24
C LYS A 65 -15.03 -0.63 -6.45
N THR A 66 -14.36 0.43 -6.05
CA THR A 66 -13.21 0.36 -5.18
C THR A 66 -13.59 0.71 -3.73
N ASN A 67 -13.00 -0.02 -2.78
CA ASN A 67 -12.96 0.36 -1.38
C ASN A 67 -11.48 0.48 -1.00
N ILE A 68 -10.95 1.72 -1.10
CA ILE A 68 -9.53 1.98 -0.90
C ILE A 68 -9.28 2.33 0.56
N SER A 69 -8.38 1.59 1.20
CA SER A 69 -7.97 1.79 2.59
C SER A 69 -6.49 2.13 2.70
N SER A 70 -6.16 2.95 3.69
CA SER A 70 -4.75 3.23 4.04
C SER A 70 -4.16 2.05 4.80
N MET A 71 -2.98 1.61 4.38
CA MET A 71 -2.24 0.51 5.00
C MET A 71 -0.73 0.76 4.89
N PRO A 72 0.07 0.46 5.94
CA PRO A 72 1.53 0.52 5.85
C PRO A 72 2.06 -0.27 4.66
N PHE A 73 3.06 0.27 3.97
CA PHE A 73 3.57 -0.29 2.72
C PHE A 73 4.01 -1.75 2.85
N ASP A 74 4.75 -2.08 3.90
CA ASP A 74 5.27 -3.43 4.17
C ASP A 74 4.18 -4.44 4.55
N GLY A 75 3.00 -3.96 4.99
CA GLY A 75 1.84 -4.80 5.31
C GLY A 75 0.99 -5.21 4.11
N GLN A 76 1.10 -4.53 2.97
CA GLN A 76 0.18 -4.71 1.85
C GLN A 76 0.34 -6.06 1.14
N ILE A 77 1.56 -6.50 0.83
CA ILE A 77 1.78 -7.84 0.21
C ILE A 77 1.29 -8.96 1.13
N PRO A 78 1.63 -9.00 2.43
CA PRO A 78 1.02 -9.94 3.37
C PRO A 78 -0.51 -9.91 3.37
N ALA A 79 -1.13 -8.73 3.29
CA ALA A 79 -2.58 -8.59 3.27
C ALA A 79 -3.23 -9.17 1.99
N VAL A 80 -2.56 -9.04 0.82
CA VAL A 80 -2.98 -9.73 -0.42
C VAL A 80 -2.88 -11.25 -0.24
N VAL A 81 -1.76 -11.75 0.27
CA VAL A 81 -1.53 -13.20 0.47
C VAL A 81 -2.57 -13.83 1.41
N THR A 82 -3.01 -13.08 2.41
CA THR A 82 -4.01 -13.55 3.39
C THR A 82 -5.45 -13.22 3.00
N ASN A 83 -5.69 -12.71 1.79
CA ASN A 83 -7.00 -12.30 1.29
C ASN A 83 -7.71 -11.25 2.17
N GLN A 84 -6.97 -10.42 2.88
CA GLN A 84 -7.52 -9.25 3.58
C GLN A 84 -7.87 -8.14 2.60
N ILE A 85 -7.09 -8.00 1.55
CA ILE A 85 -7.32 -7.11 0.40
C ILE A 85 -7.18 -7.89 -0.90
N ASP A 86 -7.79 -7.37 -1.96
CA ASP A 86 -7.74 -7.97 -3.30
C ASP A 86 -6.61 -7.38 -4.13
N VAL A 87 -6.34 -6.09 -3.96
CA VAL A 87 -5.33 -5.33 -4.70
C VAL A 87 -4.52 -4.43 -3.77
N ALA A 88 -3.21 -4.41 -3.97
CA ALA A 88 -2.31 -3.41 -3.41
C ALA A 88 -1.81 -2.52 -4.56
N ILE A 89 -1.96 -1.21 -4.42
CA ILE A 89 -1.44 -0.22 -5.37
C ILE A 89 -0.78 0.92 -4.59
N SER A 90 0.54 1.03 -4.67
CA SER A 90 1.34 1.95 -3.87
C SER A 90 2.75 2.10 -4.45
N GLY A 91 2.84 2.41 -5.75
CA GLY A 91 4.12 2.55 -6.43
C GLY A 91 5.01 1.31 -6.35
N PHE A 92 4.46 0.10 -6.30
CA PHE A 92 5.24 -1.12 -6.12
C PHE A 92 6.19 -1.38 -7.28
N THR A 93 7.48 -1.50 -6.98
CA THR A 93 8.46 -2.05 -7.93
C THR A 93 8.20 -3.53 -8.15
N ILE A 94 8.07 -3.95 -9.40
CA ILE A 94 8.00 -5.36 -9.78
C ILE A 94 9.38 -5.98 -9.61
N THR A 95 9.52 -6.94 -8.69
CA THR A 95 10.77 -7.68 -8.47
C THR A 95 10.53 -9.19 -8.56
N ASP A 96 11.60 -9.95 -8.87
CA ASP A 96 11.50 -11.40 -8.96
C ASP A 96 11.15 -12.05 -7.62
N GLU A 97 11.58 -11.46 -6.51
CA GLU A 97 11.23 -11.90 -5.17
C GLU A 97 9.73 -11.75 -4.91
N ARG A 98 9.17 -10.59 -5.25
CA ARG A 98 7.74 -10.31 -5.06
C ARG A 98 6.86 -11.15 -5.99
N LYS A 99 7.30 -11.36 -7.24
CA LYS A 99 6.59 -12.24 -8.21
C LYS A 99 6.46 -13.69 -7.75
N LYS A 100 7.29 -14.16 -6.83
CA LYS A 100 7.16 -15.50 -6.23
C LYS A 100 6.02 -15.60 -5.22
N ILE A 101 5.50 -14.46 -4.76
CA ILE A 101 4.56 -14.37 -3.65
C ILE A 101 3.19 -13.87 -4.13
N VAL A 102 3.17 -12.87 -5.02
CA VAL A 102 1.95 -12.26 -5.57
C VAL A 102 2.07 -12.06 -7.08
N ASN A 103 0.92 -11.95 -7.74
CA ASN A 103 0.85 -11.56 -9.15
C ASN A 103 0.95 -10.03 -9.28
N PHE A 104 1.51 -9.58 -10.38
CA PHE A 104 1.55 -8.18 -10.77
C PHE A 104 0.80 -7.97 -12.08
N SER A 105 0.25 -6.77 -12.25
CA SER A 105 -0.19 -6.28 -13.55
C SER A 105 0.99 -6.01 -14.49
N GLU A 106 0.71 -5.64 -15.72
CA GLU A 106 1.71 -4.96 -16.54
C GLU A 106 2.16 -3.64 -15.87
N PRO A 107 3.41 -3.20 -16.08
CA PRO A 107 3.88 -1.93 -15.53
C PRO A 107 3.06 -0.77 -16.10
N TYR A 108 2.53 0.08 -15.24
CA TYR A 108 1.79 1.28 -15.63
C TYR A 108 2.62 2.58 -15.52
N TYR A 109 3.81 2.49 -14.92
CA TYR A 109 4.76 3.60 -14.83
C TYR A 109 6.20 3.09 -14.87
N ASP A 110 7.06 3.74 -15.64
CA ASP A 110 8.48 3.41 -15.71
C ASP A 110 9.26 4.35 -14.79
N ALA A 111 9.78 3.81 -13.69
CA ALA A 111 10.52 4.55 -12.69
C ALA A 111 11.84 3.84 -12.34
N GLY A 112 12.80 4.63 -11.86
CA GLY A 112 14.04 4.13 -11.28
C GLY A 112 14.16 4.40 -9.79
N LEU A 113 15.20 3.86 -9.16
CA LEU A 113 15.58 4.23 -7.81
C LEU A 113 16.42 5.51 -7.85
N GLY A 114 16.06 6.48 -7.01
CA GLY A 114 16.81 7.71 -6.78
C GLY A 114 17.31 7.80 -5.35
N ALA A 115 18.38 8.54 -5.13
CA ALA A 115 18.84 8.92 -3.80
C ALA A 115 18.67 10.43 -3.63
N LEU A 116 17.83 10.82 -2.66
CA LEU A 116 17.75 12.22 -2.24
C LEU A 116 18.93 12.53 -1.34
N VAL A 117 19.62 13.64 -1.64
CA VAL A 117 20.82 14.08 -0.93
C VAL A 117 20.62 15.51 -0.42
N ARG A 118 21.05 15.79 0.80
CA ARG A 118 21.04 17.16 1.31
C ARG A 118 21.92 18.06 0.46
N ILE A 119 21.51 19.31 0.29
CA ILE A 119 22.19 20.27 -0.60
C ILE A 119 23.66 20.45 -0.23
N GLU A 120 24.01 20.39 1.05
CA GLU A 120 25.38 20.53 1.55
C GLU A 120 26.27 19.35 1.14
N LYS A 121 25.66 18.20 0.81
CA LYS A 121 26.36 16.97 0.39
C LYS A 121 26.36 16.74 -1.11
N LYS A 122 25.75 17.61 -1.91
CA LYS A 122 25.60 17.45 -3.36
C LYS A 122 26.93 17.25 -4.11
N ASP A 123 28.03 17.83 -3.59
CA ASP A 123 29.33 17.74 -4.21
C ASP A 123 30.14 16.48 -3.77
N GLU A 124 29.74 15.87 -2.65
CA GLU A 124 30.33 14.64 -2.13
C GLU A 124 29.63 13.38 -2.66
N ILE A 125 28.32 13.46 -2.98
CA ILE A 125 27.49 12.33 -3.40
C ILE A 125 26.89 12.62 -4.76
N LYS A 126 27.49 12.06 -5.82
CA LYS A 126 27.09 12.28 -7.22
C LYS A 126 26.62 10.97 -7.91
N LYS A 127 26.95 9.83 -7.33
CA LYS A 127 26.62 8.50 -7.87
C LYS A 127 26.42 7.51 -6.74
N LEU A 128 25.77 6.40 -7.01
CA LEU A 128 25.44 5.37 -6.01
C LEU A 128 26.68 4.84 -5.27
N ALA A 129 27.82 4.75 -5.92
CA ALA A 129 29.08 4.31 -5.29
C ALA A 129 29.53 5.25 -4.14
N ASP A 130 29.15 6.50 -4.16
CA ASP A 130 29.50 7.49 -3.13
C ASP A 130 28.67 7.32 -1.83
N LEU A 131 27.67 6.42 -1.86
CA LEU A 131 26.86 6.05 -0.70
C LEU A 131 27.53 4.99 0.20
N LYS A 132 28.65 4.39 -0.24
CA LYS A 132 29.40 3.44 0.54
C LYS A 132 29.80 4.03 1.91
N GLY A 133 29.52 3.29 2.99
CA GLY A 133 29.82 3.71 4.36
C GLY A 133 28.96 4.88 4.88
N ARG A 134 27.93 5.31 4.16
CA ARG A 134 27.04 6.42 4.57
C ARG A 134 25.85 5.91 5.38
N SER A 135 25.27 6.83 6.16
CA SER A 135 23.96 6.62 6.78
C SER A 135 22.87 6.91 5.73
N ILE A 136 21.92 5.97 5.58
CA ILE A 136 20.84 6.04 4.60
C ILE A 136 19.52 5.83 5.33
N CYS A 137 18.55 6.70 5.06
CA CYS A 137 17.17 6.56 5.51
C CYS A 137 16.33 6.00 4.37
N ALA A 138 15.46 5.04 4.64
CA ALA A 138 14.56 4.46 3.66
C ALA A 138 13.23 4.04 4.30
N GLN A 139 12.19 3.93 3.51
CA GLN A 139 10.94 3.35 3.98
C GLN A 139 11.06 1.81 4.01
N ILE A 140 10.57 1.20 5.09
CA ILE A 140 10.59 -0.26 5.30
C ILE A 140 9.86 -1.00 4.17
N GLY A 141 10.38 -2.15 3.78
CA GLY A 141 9.76 -3.02 2.78
C GLY A 141 9.92 -2.55 1.32
N THR A 142 10.48 -1.35 1.07
CA THR A 142 10.65 -0.82 -0.29
C THR A 142 11.86 -1.42 -1.02
N SER A 143 11.83 -1.37 -2.35
CA SER A 143 12.99 -1.72 -3.19
C SER A 143 14.19 -0.81 -2.90
N GLY A 144 13.95 0.46 -2.54
CA GLY A 144 14.98 1.39 -2.10
C GLY A 144 15.70 0.93 -0.83
N ALA A 145 14.95 0.49 0.20
CA ALA A 145 15.54 -0.06 1.42
C ALA A 145 16.35 -1.34 1.15
N MET A 146 15.78 -2.26 0.36
CA MET A 146 16.48 -3.50 -0.02
C MET A 146 17.77 -3.24 -0.81
N PHE A 147 17.76 -2.22 -1.67
CA PHE A 147 18.96 -1.80 -2.40
C PHE A 147 19.99 -1.16 -1.46
N ALA A 148 19.57 -0.24 -0.61
CA ALA A 148 20.44 0.44 0.34
C ALA A 148 21.18 -0.54 1.27
N GLN A 149 20.51 -1.59 1.73
CA GLN A 149 21.10 -2.65 2.57
C GLN A 149 22.22 -3.43 1.88
N LYS A 150 22.27 -3.44 0.54
CA LYS A 150 23.34 -4.09 -0.24
C LYS A 150 24.55 -3.20 -0.46
N ILE A 151 24.47 -1.91 -0.09
CA ILE A 151 25.59 -0.97 -0.23
C ILE A 151 26.63 -1.26 0.87
N GLU A 152 27.85 -1.53 0.46
CA GLU A 152 28.94 -1.88 1.37
C GLU A 152 29.16 -0.82 2.46
N GLY A 153 29.09 -1.25 3.71
CA GLY A 153 29.33 -0.39 4.87
C GLY A 153 28.23 0.67 5.13
N ALA A 154 27.16 0.70 4.37
CA ALA A 154 26.06 1.62 4.63
C ALA A 154 25.32 1.27 5.92
N ASN A 155 24.98 2.28 6.70
CA ASN A 155 24.11 2.16 7.87
C ASN A 155 22.69 2.56 7.48
N VAL A 156 21.78 1.59 7.32
CA VAL A 156 20.42 1.83 6.84
C VAL A 156 19.45 1.89 7.99
N THR A 157 18.82 3.05 8.20
CA THR A 157 17.70 3.22 9.14
C THR A 157 16.40 3.21 8.36
N GLN A 158 15.47 2.36 8.77
CA GLN A 158 14.17 2.21 8.11
C GLN A 158 13.06 2.88 8.91
N PHE A 159 12.11 3.50 8.19
CA PHE A 159 10.96 4.23 8.71
C PHE A 159 9.68 3.68 8.12
N ASN A 160 8.54 3.92 8.78
CA ASN A 160 7.25 3.42 8.30
C ASN A 160 6.80 4.12 7.02
N THR A 161 7.14 5.41 6.86
CA THR A 161 6.77 6.20 5.68
C THR A 161 7.99 6.84 5.01
N ALA A 162 7.86 7.14 3.72
CA ALA A 162 8.86 7.91 2.99
C ALA A 162 9.03 9.32 3.58
N SER A 163 7.94 9.93 4.02
CA SER A 163 7.95 11.26 4.65
C SER A 163 8.78 11.29 5.93
N GLU A 164 8.69 10.25 6.78
CA GLU A 164 9.55 10.14 7.97
C GLU A 164 11.02 10.05 7.59
N ALA A 165 11.38 9.24 6.59
CA ALA A 165 12.74 9.13 6.10
C ALA A 165 13.27 10.48 5.57
N PHE A 166 12.44 11.26 4.86
CA PHE A 166 12.80 12.59 4.38
C PHE A 166 12.98 13.60 5.52
N MET A 167 12.14 13.54 6.55
CA MET A 167 12.32 14.38 7.75
C MET A 167 13.64 14.09 8.45
N GLU A 168 14.01 12.82 8.60
CA GLU A 168 15.28 12.44 9.21
C GLU A 168 16.49 12.82 8.36
N LEU A 169 16.39 12.73 7.03
CA LEU A 169 17.41 13.25 6.12
C LEU A 169 17.60 14.76 6.34
N ASN A 170 16.51 15.52 6.45
CA ASN A 170 16.57 16.97 6.66
C ASN A 170 17.22 17.35 8.00
N LYS A 171 17.00 16.56 9.06
CA LYS A 171 17.65 16.72 10.36
C LYS A 171 19.13 16.37 10.36
N GLY A 172 19.61 15.64 9.36
CA GLY A 172 20.98 15.18 9.26
C GLY A 172 21.26 13.84 9.91
N SER A 173 20.23 13.08 10.24
CA SER A 173 20.37 11.71 10.80
C SER A 173 20.87 10.71 9.76
N CYS A 174 20.72 11.04 8.49
CA CYS A 174 21.19 10.23 7.35
C CYS A 174 21.63 11.10 6.16
#